data_d66870fae08568d57e7c1aa492f229e7
#
_entry.id   d66870fae08568d57e7c1aa492f229e7
#
_cell.length_a   1.000
_cell.length_b   1.000
_cell.length_c   1.000
_cell.angle_alpha   90.00
_cell.angle_beta   90.00
_cell.angle_gamma   90.00
#
_symmetry.space_group_name_H-M   'P 1'
#
loop_
_entity.id
_entity.type
_entity.pdbx_description
1 polymer ?
#
loop_
_entity_poly.entity_id
_entity_poly.type
_entity_poly.pdbx_seq_one_letter_code
_entity_poly.pdbx_strand_id
1 'polypeptide(L)'
;AFTGAGKTLASLRFALVQAQKYGTSHIFIIAPYTSILDQNADKIRNILEDERTKGSVVLECHSNMSAEKKKDLKESENEYENAEQTWTAPVVITTMVQFLETLFGSGTKKIRRMHQLADSVLVFDEIQTLPLKATYLFNWGLEYLVKCCGCSALLCTATQPCLDKIGENRYRLHIDDEVIPNIFEHFDMLKRVEFIDKTAGGTKKHSADDIASYIQDEMKTHNSFLAVVNTKPQAKELFELIDESGCADYVY
;
A
#
# COMPACT_ATOMS: atom_id res chain seq x y z
N ALA A 1 -1.44 -7.82 9.09
CA ALA A 1 -2.87 -7.61 9.40
C ALA A 1 -3.72 -8.03 8.21
N PHE A 2 -4.91 -8.58 8.47
CA PHE A 2 -5.79 -9.14 7.42
C PHE A 2 -6.38 -8.06 6.52
N THR A 3 -6.62 -8.42 5.27
CA THR A 3 -7.36 -7.59 4.32
C THR A 3 -8.79 -7.36 4.85
N GLY A 4 -9.26 -6.12 4.85
CA GLY A 4 -10.60 -5.78 5.38
C GLY A 4 -10.70 -5.60 6.90
N ALA A 5 -9.63 -5.80 7.68
CA ALA A 5 -9.61 -5.64 9.13
C ALA A 5 -9.44 -4.17 9.61
N GLY A 6 -9.67 -3.18 8.73
CA GLY A 6 -9.54 -1.77 9.10
C GLY A 6 -8.10 -1.27 9.26
N LYS A 7 -7.12 -1.86 8.56
CA LYS A 7 -5.69 -1.52 8.62
C LYS A 7 -5.43 -0.01 8.55
N THR A 8 -6.05 0.69 7.60
CA THR A 8 -5.83 2.13 7.38
C THR A 8 -6.16 2.97 8.62
N LEU A 9 -7.27 2.70 9.29
CA LEU A 9 -7.67 3.45 10.49
C LEU A 9 -6.82 3.05 11.70
N ALA A 10 -6.49 1.77 11.83
CA ALA A 10 -5.63 1.29 12.90
C ALA A 10 -4.21 1.86 12.79
N SER A 11 -3.64 1.89 11.57
CA SER A 11 -2.31 2.48 11.34
C SER A 11 -2.29 4.00 11.52
N LEU A 12 -3.35 4.70 11.11
CA LEU A 12 -3.50 6.13 11.38
C LEU A 12 -3.56 6.41 12.89
N ARG A 13 -4.37 5.64 13.63
CA ARG A 13 -4.44 5.76 15.10
C ARG A 13 -3.09 5.50 15.76
N PHE A 14 -2.39 4.46 15.34
CA PHE A 14 -1.03 4.17 15.79
C PHE A 14 -0.12 5.39 15.57
N ALA A 15 -0.11 5.92 14.33
CA ALA A 15 0.74 7.05 13.98
C ALA A 15 0.44 8.30 14.81
N LEU A 16 -0.83 8.63 15.03
CA LEU A 16 -1.24 9.77 15.86
C LEU A 16 -0.82 9.59 17.32
N VAL A 17 -0.98 8.39 17.88
CA VAL A 17 -0.55 8.09 19.25
C VAL A 17 0.97 8.19 19.40
N GLN A 18 1.72 7.67 18.43
CA GLN A 18 3.18 7.80 18.41
C GLN A 18 3.62 9.26 18.27
N ALA A 19 3.01 10.01 17.35
CA ALA A 19 3.30 11.42 17.17
C ALA A 19 3.05 12.22 18.46
N GLN A 20 1.94 11.98 19.13
CA GLN A 20 1.64 12.61 20.42
C GLN A 20 2.63 12.23 21.51
N LYS A 21 2.98 10.93 21.59
CA LYS A 21 3.87 10.41 22.64
C LYS A 21 5.30 10.94 22.54
N TYR A 22 5.82 11.06 21.32
CA TYR A 22 7.20 11.45 21.06
C TYR A 22 7.35 12.90 20.59
N GLY A 23 6.26 13.63 20.38
CA GLY A 23 6.28 15.03 19.92
C GLY A 23 6.76 15.17 18.48
N THR A 24 6.54 14.15 17.63
CA THR A 24 7.00 14.19 16.23
C THR A 24 6.18 15.18 15.40
N SER A 25 6.83 15.81 14.41
CA SER A 25 6.23 16.90 13.62
C SER A 25 5.38 16.41 12.45
N HIS A 26 5.68 15.22 11.92
CA HIS A 26 5.07 14.74 10.68
C HIS A 26 4.68 13.27 10.76
N ILE A 27 3.63 12.92 10.02
CA ILE A 27 3.20 11.54 9.76
C ILE A 27 3.29 11.32 8.25
N PHE A 28 4.02 10.30 7.82
CA PHE A 28 4.09 9.87 6.42
C PHE A 28 3.35 8.56 6.25
N ILE A 29 2.40 8.52 5.31
CA ILE A 29 1.70 7.30 4.91
C ILE A 29 2.15 6.96 3.50
N ILE A 30 2.86 5.84 3.38
CA ILE A 30 3.55 5.42 2.16
C ILE A 30 2.90 4.14 1.65
N ALA A 31 2.35 4.17 0.43
CA ALA A 31 1.72 3.02 -0.19
C ALA A 31 2.24 2.78 -1.63
N PRO A 32 2.09 1.55 -2.17
CA PRO A 32 2.68 1.21 -3.46
C PRO A 32 1.91 1.77 -4.66
N TYR A 33 0.59 1.89 -4.55
CA TYR A 33 -0.31 2.20 -5.67
C TYR A 33 -1.09 3.49 -5.46
N THR A 34 -1.17 4.30 -6.51
CA THR A 34 -1.85 5.60 -6.49
C THR A 34 -3.35 5.48 -6.25
N SER A 35 -4.02 4.45 -6.80
CA SER A 35 -5.45 4.23 -6.62
C SER A 35 -5.85 3.95 -5.15
N ILE A 36 -4.97 3.29 -4.40
CA ILE A 36 -5.18 3.05 -2.97
C ILE A 36 -4.91 4.33 -2.17
N LEU A 37 -3.94 5.14 -2.61
CA LEU A 37 -3.63 6.42 -1.98
C LEU A 37 -4.81 7.39 -2.06
N ASP A 38 -5.45 7.54 -3.22
CA ASP A 38 -6.63 8.38 -3.40
C ASP A 38 -7.74 8.05 -2.38
N GLN A 39 -8.11 6.77 -2.30
CA GLN A 39 -9.16 6.31 -1.38
C GLN A 39 -8.77 6.50 0.10
N ASN A 40 -7.52 6.26 0.44
CA ASN A 40 -7.02 6.42 1.80
C ASN A 40 -6.92 7.90 2.17
N ALA A 41 -6.48 8.76 1.23
CA ALA A 41 -6.36 10.19 1.43
C ALA A 41 -7.72 10.83 1.77
N ASP A 42 -8.76 10.50 1.03
CA ASP A 42 -10.10 11.02 1.28
C ASP A 42 -10.66 10.58 2.64
N LYS A 43 -10.44 9.31 3.03
CA LYS A 43 -10.82 8.83 4.37
C LYS A 43 -10.06 9.54 5.48
N ILE A 44 -8.78 9.76 5.31
CA ILE A 44 -7.91 10.40 6.31
C ILE A 44 -8.25 11.89 6.43
N ARG A 45 -8.49 12.58 5.30
CA ARG A 45 -8.96 13.97 5.30
C ARG A 45 -10.26 14.13 6.05
N ASN A 46 -11.26 13.29 5.78
CA ASN A 46 -12.55 13.33 6.46
C ASN A 46 -12.46 13.15 7.99
N ILE A 47 -11.35 12.59 8.49
CA ILE A 47 -11.13 12.40 9.92
C ILE A 47 -10.31 13.56 10.52
N LEU A 48 -9.32 14.07 9.79
CA LEU A 48 -8.33 15.03 10.32
C LEU A 48 -8.61 16.47 9.92
N GLU A 49 -9.41 16.72 8.90
CA GLU A 49 -9.71 18.05 8.40
C GLU A 49 -11.19 18.42 8.63
N ASP A 50 -11.42 19.68 8.93
CA ASP A 50 -12.73 20.33 8.94
C ASP A 50 -12.78 21.43 7.85
N GLU A 51 -13.86 22.19 7.79
CA GLU A 51 -14.01 23.27 6.81
C GLU A 51 -12.91 24.36 6.91
N ARG A 52 -12.32 24.54 8.10
CA ARG A 52 -11.28 25.55 8.35
C ARG A 52 -9.89 25.06 8.01
N THR A 53 -9.67 23.75 8.13
CA THR A 53 -8.37 23.11 7.94
C THR A 53 -8.26 22.38 6.60
N LYS A 54 -9.29 22.46 5.76
CA LYS A 54 -9.34 21.77 4.47
C LYS A 54 -8.09 22.01 3.63
N GLY A 55 -7.42 20.92 3.25
CA GLY A 55 -6.20 20.92 2.44
C GLY A 55 -4.94 21.43 3.15
N SER A 56 -5.00 21.73 4.46
CA SER A 56 -3.83 22.20 5.22
C SER A 56 -3.17 21.11 6.06
N VAL A 57 -3.93 20.09 6.47
CA VAL A 57 -3.41 19.02 7.33
C VAL A 57 -2.88 17.84 6.51
N VAL A 58 -3.60 17.43 5.47
CA VAL A 58 -3.27 16.26 4.66
C VAL A 58 -2.81 16.65 3.27
N LEU A 59 -1.57 16.39 2.97
CA LEU A 59 -0.96 16.56 1.65
C LEU A 59 -0.85 15.21 0.95
N GLU A 60 -1.41 15.10 -0.23
CA GLU A 60 -1.34 13.92 -1.09
C GLU A 60 -0.33 14.17 -2.23
N CYS A 61 0.67 13.32 -2.36
CA CYS A 61 1.78 13.48 -3.31
C CYS A 61 1.97 12.23 -4.15
N HIS A 62 1.46 12.24 -5.38
CA HIS A 62 1.71 11.20 -6.38
C HIS A 62 1.48 11.72 -7.81
N SER A 63 1.98 10.99 -8.81
CA SER A 63 2.00 11.42 -10.22
C SER A 63 0.63 11.55 -10.88
N ASN A 64 -0.41 10.92 -10.33
CA ASN A 64 -1.72 10.82 -10.97
C ASN A 64 -2.75 11.85 -10.48
N MET A 65 -2.34 12.81 -9.66
CA MET A 65 -3.26 13.84 -9.19
C MET A 65 -3.69 14.77 -10.33
N SER A 66 -5.00 14.90 -10.53
CA SER A 66 -5.55 15.82 -11.52
C SER A 66 -5.36 17.29 -11.09
N ALA A 67 -5.25 18.18 -12.07
CA ALA A 67 -5.15 19.62 -11.80
C ALA A 67 -6.40 20.15 -11.06
N GLU A 68 -7.57 19.58 -11.33
CA GLU A 68 -8.83 19.92 -10.64
C GLU A 68 -8.75 19.57 -9.15
N LYS A 69 -8.34 18.34 -8.80
CA LYS A 69 -8.17 17.90 -7.40
C LYS A 69 -7.14 18.75 -6.65
N LYS A 70 -6.07 19.16 -7.33
CA LYS A 70 -5.05 20.06 -6.74
C LYS A 70 -5.64 21.44 -6.40
N LYS A 71 -6.48 22.02 -7.26
CA LYS A 71 -7.13 23.29 -7.02
C LYS A 71 -8.17 23.24 -5.91
N ASP A 72 -8.90 22.13 -5.79
CA ASP A 72 -9.89 21.96 -4.73
C ASP A 72 -9.27 21.90 -3.32
N LEU A 73 -7.99 21.51 -3.25
CA LEU A 73 -7.25 21.34 -1.98
C LEU A 73 -6.44 22.58 -1.56
N LYS A 74 -6.10 23.45 -2.50
CA LYS A 74 -5.33 24.70 -2.26
C LYS A 74 -5.92 25.83 -3.08
N GLU A 75 -5.75 27.05 -2.59
CA GLU A 75 -6.23 28.27 -3.27
C GLU A 75 -5.58 28.49 -4.63
N SER A 76 -4.35 27.96 -4.83
CA SER A 76 -3.64 28.02 -6.11
C SER A 76 -2.85 26.76 -6.39
N GLU A 77 -2.65 26.45 -7.67
CA GLU A 77 -1.80 25.34 -8.12
C GLU A 77 -0.35 25.51 -7.64
N ASN A 78 0.14 26.75 -7.60
CA ASN A 78 1.49 27.07 -7.12
C ASN A 78 1.68 26.73 -5.63
N GLU A 79 0.65 26.93 -4.79
CA GLU A 79 0.73 26.58 -3.36
C GLU A 79 0.78 25.07 -3.17
N TYR A 80 -0.01 24.33 -3.97
CA TYR A 80 0.04 22.88 -3.93
C TYR A 80 1.41 22.35 -4.37
N GLU A 81 1.95 22.86 -5.47
CA GLU A 81 3.29 22.49 -5.96
C GLU A 81 4.39 22.80 -4.95
N ASN A 82 4.32 23.94 -4.27
CA ASN A 82 5.26 24.29 -3.21
C ASN A 82 5.15 23.31 -2.03
N ALA A 83 3.94 23.01 -1.57
CA ALA A 83 3.71 22.03 -0.50
C ALA A 83 4.20 20.63 -0.91
N GLU A 84 3.95 20.23 -2.15
CA GLU A 84 4.46 18.97 -2.72
C GLU A 84 5.99 18.93 -2.78
N GLN A 85 6.64 20.06 -3.10
CA GLN A 85 8.10 20.13 -3.14
C GLN A 85 8.77 20.13 -1.77
N THR A 86 8.09 20.53 -0.73
CA THR A 86 8.66 20.72 0.62
C THR A 86 8.15 19.74 1.67
N TRP A 87 7.00 19.08 1.45
CA TRP A 87 6.35 18.18 2.39
C TRP A 87 6.08 18.76 3.79
N THR A 88 5.68 20.01 3.82
CA THR A 88 5.48 20.76 5.07
C THR A 88 4.17 20.48 5.79
N ALA A 89 3.25 19.73 5.18
CA ALA A 89 1.99 19.35 5.82
C ALA A 89 2.21 18.35 6.97
N PRO A 90 1.42 18.43 8.05
CA PRO A 90 1.52 17.50 9.17
C PRO A 90 1.36 16.02 8.79
N VAL A 91 0.50 15.73 7.82
CA VAL A 91 0.29 14.38 7.29
C VAL A 91 0.58 14.37 5.79
N VAL A 92 1.52 13.58 5.36
CA VAL A 92 1.90 13.43 3.95
C VAL A 92 1.59 12.01 3.48
N ILE A 93 0.78 11.89 2.44
CA ILE A 93 0.44 10.62 1.81
C ILE A 93 1.17 10.54 0.47
N THR A 94 2.04 9.54 0.31
CA THR A 94 2.92 9.45 -0.86
C THR A 94 3.18 8.02 -1.29
N THR A 95 3.85 7.86 -2.44
CA THR A 95 4.21 6.53 -2.96
C THR A 95 5.57 6.07 -2.43
N MET A 96 5.77 4.73 -2.41
CA MET A 96 7.07 4.12 -2.13
C MET A 96 8.17 4.66 -3.05
N VAL A 97 7.86 4.92 -4.31
CA VAL A 97 8.81 5.47 -5.28
C VAL A 97 9.26 6.87 -4.85
N GLN A 98 8.33 7.76 -4.52
CA GLN A 98 8.68 9.12 -4.08
C GLN A 98 9.46 9.13 -2.77
N PHE A 99 9.14 8.23 -1.83
CA PHE A 99 9.88 8.05 -0.59
C PHE A 99 11.35 7.66 -0.87
N LEU A 100 11.57 6.61 -1.65
CA LEU A 100 12.92 6.16 -2.01
C LEU A 100 13.68 7.21 -2.84
N GLU A 101 13.02 7.88 -3.75
CA GLU A 101 13.61 8.97 -4.51
C GLU A 101 14.00 10.19 -3.64
N THR A 102 13.28 10.42 -2.54
CA THR A 102 13.63 11.49 -1.60
C THR A 102 14.92 11.17 -0.85
N LEU A 103 15.15 9.90 -0.51
CA LEU A 103 16.36 9.46 0.17
C LEU A 103 17.57 9.27 -0.76
N PHE A 104 17.36 8.72 -1.94
CA PHE A 104 18.43 8.24 -2.82
C PHE A 104 18.45 8.89 -4.20
N GLY A 105 17.44 9.67 -4.53
CA GLY A 105 17.34 10.33 -5.82
C GLY A 105 18.28 11.51 -5.98
N SER A 106 18.60 11.86 -7.22
CA SER A 106 19.37 13.05 -7.56
C SER A 106 18.46 14.27 -7.79
N GLY A 107 18.98 15.46 -7.53
CA GLY A 107 18.32 16.73 -7.84
C GLY A 107 17.74 17.46 -6.62
N THR A 108 17.81 18.79 -6.69
CA THR A 108 17.49 19.69 -5.56
C THR A 108 16.04 19.60 -5.07
N LYS A 109 15.07 19.30 -5.94
CA LYS A 109 13.66 19.18 -5.58
C LYS A 109 13.41 18.03 -4.59
N LYS A 110 14.12 16.90 -4.76
CA LYS A 110 13.97 15.71 -3.92
C LYS A 110 14.65 15.90 -2.56
N ILE A 111 15.82 16.50 -2.55
CA ILE A 111 16.59 16.79 -1.33
C ILE A 111 15.83 17.74 -0.38
N ARG A 112 15.03 18.67 -0.90
CA ARG A 112 14.22 19.59 -0.09
C ARG A 112 13.22 18.89 0.82
N ARG A 113 12.77 17.68 0.48
CA ARG A 113 11.80 16.90 1.26
C ARG A 113 12.46 16.10 2.37
N MET A 114 13.75 15.77 2.21
CA MET A 114 14.44 14.80 3.06
C MET A 114 14.45 15.20 4.53
N HIS A 115 14.61 16.49 4.84
CA HIS A 115 14.64 16.97 6.22
C HIS A 115 13.30 16.79 6.95
N GLN A 116 12.17 16.76 6.25
CA GLN A 116 10.86 16.54 6.84
C GLN A 116 10.63 15.08 7.29
N LEU A 117 11.46 14.16 6.78
CA LEU A 117 11.43 12.77 7.24
C LEU A 117 12.02 12.60 8.64
N ALA A 118 12.85 13.53 9.11
CA ALA A 118 13.37 13.48 10.47
C ALA A 118 12.25 13.75 11.50
N ASP A 119 12.37 13.16 12.69
CA ASP A 119 11.38 13.28 13.78
C ASP A 119 9.94 13.04 13.30
N SER A 120 9.72 11.97 12.54
CA SER A 120 8.43 11.64 11.96
C SER A 120 7.98 10.22 12.28
N VAL A 121 6.68 9.96 12.09
CA VAL A 121 6.12 8.61 12.09
C VAL A 121 5.91 8.16 10.64
N LEU A 122 6.54 7.05 10.27
CA LEU A 122 6.52 6.48 8.94
C LEU A 122 5.61 5.25 8.92
N VAL A 123 4.53 5.28 8.17
CA VAL A 123 3.61 4.15 7.98
C VAL A 123 3.77 3.63 6.55
N PHE A 124 4.23 2.41 6.41
CA PHE A 124 4.35 1.73 5.12
C PHE A 124 3.20 0.74 4.94
N ASP A 125 2.31 1.01 4.01
CA ASP A 125 1.21 0.10 3.68
C ASP A 125 1.60 -0.82 2.51
N GLU A 126 1.16 -2.08 2.57
CA GLU A 126 1.42 -3.14 1.58
C GLU A 126 2.93 -3.30 1.26
N ILE A 127 3.78 -3.30 2.29
CA ILE A 127 5.24 -3.33 2.14
C ILE A 127 5.78 -4.53 1.34
N GLN A 128 5.02 -5.63 1.26
CA GLN A 128 5.39 -6.81 0.45
C GLN A 128 5.48 -6.55 -1.05
N THR A 129 4.95 -5.41 -1.52
CA THR A 129 5.04 -5.00 -2.93
C THR A 129 6.37 -4.35 -3.29
N LEU A 130 7.24 -4.13 -2.30
CA LEU A 130 8.57 -3.55 -2.51
C LEU A 130 9.38 -4.42 -3.48
N PRO A 131 9.91 -3.85 -4.60
CA PRO A 131 10.73 -4.62 -5.53
C PRO A 131 11.99 -5.16 -4.85
N LEU A 132 12.35 -6.42 -5.12
CA LEU A 132 13.54 -7.06 -4.54
C LEU A 132 14.82 -6.23 -4.70
N LYS A 133 14.98 -5.57 -5.86
CA LYS A 133 16.14 -4.70 -6.13
C LYS A 133 16.20 -3.46 -5.23
N ALA A 134 15.07 -3.01 -4.72
CA ALA A 134 14.97 -1.83 -3.85
C ALA A 134 15.08 -2.19 -2.36
N THR A 135 14.98 -3.46 -1.99
CA THR A 135 14.88 -3.92 -0.60
C THR A 135 16.09 -3.49 0.24
N TYR A 136 17.31 -3.60 -0.29
CA TYR A 136 18.51 -3.18 0.44
C TYR A 136 18.55 -1.68 0.69
N LEU A 137 18.19 -0.88 -0.31
CA LEU A 137 18.13 0.58 -0.17
C LEU A 137 17.04 0.98 0.82
N PHE A 138 15.88 0.34 0.75
CA PHE A 138 14.78 0.57 1.69
C PHE A 138 15.22 0.28 3.13
N ASN A 139 15.80 -0.90 3.38
CA ASN A 139 16.24 -1.27 4.72
C ASN A 139 17.27 -0.29 5.26
N TRP A 140 18.27 0.10 4.45
CA TRP A 140 19.27 1.08 4.86
C TRP A 140 18.68 2.46 5.15
N GLY A 141 17.81 2.94 4.28
CA GLY A 141 17.15 4.23 4.47
C GLY A 141 16.28 4.26 5.72
N LEU A 142 15.51 3.19 5.94
CA LEU A 142 14.66 3.09 7.12
C LEU A 142 15.47 2.95 8.40
N GLU A 143 16.50 2.12 8.43
CA GLU A 143 17.42 2.00 9.58
C GLU A 143 18.07 3.34 9.93
N TYR A 144 18.52 4.09 8.91
CA TYR A 144 19.07 5.43 9.13
C TYR A 144 18.03 6.38 9.72
N LEU A 145 16.82 6.44 9.18
CA LEU A 145 15.75 7.31 9.68
C LEU A 145 15.36 6.98 11.12
N VAL A 146 15.23 5.68 11.45
CA VAL A 146 14.87 5.25 12.80
C VAL A 146 16.02 5.49 13.79
N LYS A 147 17.25 5.08 13.46
CA LYS A 147 18.38 5.12 14.41
C LYS A 147 19.02 6.49 14.55
N CYS A 148 19.03 7.29 13.48
CA CYS A 148 19.77 8.56 13.44
C CYS A 148 18.88 9.80 13.37
N CYS A 149 17.65 9.66 12.87
CA CYS A 149 16.76 10.81 12.62
C CYS A 149 15.51 10.82 13.53
N GLY A 150 15.44 9.98 14.57
CA GLY A 150 14.35 10.01 15.56
C GLY A 150 12.99 9.52 15.04
N CYS A 151 12.96 8.80 13.93
CA CYS A 151 11.71 8.31 13.35
C CYS A 151 11.19 7.06 14.04
N SER A 152 9.86 6.93 14.07
CA SER A 152 9.17 5.66 14.35
C SER A 152 8.60 5.09 13.07
N ALA A 153 8.67 3.77 12.87
CA ALA A 153 8.17 3.14 11.66
C ALA A 153 7.16 2.03 11.96
N LEU A 154 6.09 1.97 11.16
CA LEU A 154 5.11 0.90 11.17
C LEU A 154 5.07 0.25 9.78
N LEU A 155 5.30 -1.06 9.72
CA LEU A 155 5.20 -1.85 8.50
C LEU A 155 3.86 -2.60 8.48
N CYS A 156 2.99 -2.26 7.55
CA CYS A 156 1.70 -2.90 7.34
C CYS A 156 1.77 -3.84 6.13
N THR A 157 1.32 -5.07 6.32
CA THR A 157 1.37 -6.08 5.26
C THR A 157 0.30 -7.15 5.49
N ALA A 158 -0.18 -7.76 4.42
CA ALA A 158 -0.98 -8.99 4.47
C ALA A 158 -0.08 -10.24 4.59
N THR A 159 1.07 -10.22 3.92
CA THR A 159 2.08 -11.29 3.90
C THR A 159 3.42 -10.69 4.30
N GLN A 160 4.02 -11.17 5.40
CA GLN A 160 5.25 -10.58 5.94
C GLN A 160 6.45 -10.85 5.02
N PRO A 161 7.03 -9.82 4.38
CA PRO A 161 8.30 -9.98 3.70
C PRO A 161 9.38 -10.13 4.76
N CYS A 162 10.25 -11.14 4.63
CA CYS A 162 11.33 -11.39 5.59
C CYS A 162 12.45 -10.34 5.47
N LEU A 163 12.15 -9.07 5.67
CA LEU A 163 13.10 -7.95 5.57
C LEU A 163 14.23 -8.04 6.61
N ASP A 164 13.95 -8.69 7.73
CA ASP A 164 14.87 -9.02 8.82
C ASP A 164 15.80 -10.20 8.50
N LYS A 165 15.54 -10.96 7.42
CA LYS A 165 16.26 -12.21 7.08
C LYS A 165 17.00 -12.15 5.75
N ILE A 166 16.97 -11.02 5.04
CA ILE A 166 17.59 -10.90 3.73
C ILE A 166 19.12 -10.75 3.82
N GLY A 167 19.84 -11.45 2.94
CA GLY A 167 21.27 -11.27 2.69
C GLY A 167 22.16 -11.27 3.94
N GLU A 168 23.23 -10.47 3.90
CA GLU A 168 24.13 -10.27 5.03
C GLU A 168 23.48 -9.45 6.15
N ASN A 169 23.91 -9.66 7.40
CA ASN A 169 23.34 -8.98 8.59
C ASN A 169 23.26 -7.45 8.45
N ARG A 170 24.22 -6.82 7.78
CA ARG A 170 24.26 -5.36 7.57
C ARG A 170 23.13 -4.81 6.72
N TYR A 171 22.41 -5.65 6.00
CA TYR A 171 21.29 -5.25 5.13
C TYR A 171 19.92 -5.61 5.72
N ARG A 172 19.91 -6.27 6.88
CA ARG A 172 18.68 -6.69 7.55
C ARG A 172 18.03 -5.52 8.25
N LEU A 173 16.71 -5.43 8.13
CA LEU A 173 15.94 -4.49 8.90
C LEU A 173 15.81 -5.00 10.34
N HIS A 174 16.04 -4.13 11.31
CA HIS A 174 15.74 -4.43 12.69
C HIS A 174 14.25 -4.16 12.95
N ILE A 175 13.55 -5.19 13.44
CA ILE A 175 12.14 -5.10 13.83
C ILE A 175 12.09 -5.29 15.33
N ASP A 176 11.64 -4.25 16.05
CA ASP A 176 11.59 -4.24 17.50
C ASP A 176 10.48 -5.15 18.03
N ASP A 177 9.25 -5.03 17.48
CA ASP A 177 8.09 -5.77 17.99
C ASP A 177 6.98 -5.92 16.94
N GLU A 178 6.09 -6.89 17.17
CA GLU A 178 4.85 -7.05 16.41
C GLU A 178 3.70 -6.33 17.11
N VAL A 179 3.06 -5.39 16.40
CA VAL A 179 1.94 -4.59 16.95
C VAL A 179 0.71 -5.45 17.24
N ILE A 180 0.53 -6.55 16.52
CA ILE A 180 -0.59 -7.49 16.71
C ILE A 180 -0.04 -8.79 17.29
N PRO A 181 -0.25 -9.06 18.58
CA PRO A 181 0.14 -10.34 19.17
C PRO A 181 -0.75 -11.47 18.65
N ASN A 182 -0.26 -12.70 18.69
CA ASN A 182 -1.03 -13.93 18.38
C ASN A 182 -1.69 -13.91 17.00
N ILE A 183 -0.97 -13.47 15.98
CA ILE A 183 -1.49 -13.27 14.63
C ILE A 183 -2.16 -14.55 14.05
N PHE A 184 -1.70 -15.73 14.43
CA PHE A 184 -2.26 -17.01 13.97
C PHE A 184 -3.65 -17.29 14.55
N GLU A 185 -3.91 -16.95 15.80
CA GLU A 185 -5.24 -17.09 16.42
C GLU A 185 -6.26 -16.16 15.72
N HIS A 186 -5.84 -14.93 15.42
CA HIS A 186 -6.65 -14.01 14.64
C HIS A 186 -6.88 -14.49 13.21
N PHE A 187 -5.89 -15.19 12.62
CA PHE A 187 -6.02 -15.78 11.30
C PHE A 187 -7.13 -16.84 11.26
N ASP A 188 -7.13 -17.74 12.21
CA ASP A 188 -8.14 -18.82 12.29
C ASP A 188 -9.55 -18.25 12.53
N MET A 189 -9.69 -17.23 13.38
CA MET A 189 -10.97 -16.55 13.62
C MET A 189 -11.53 -15.83 12.37
N LEU A 190 -10.66 -15.35 11.48
CA LEU A 190 -11.02 -14.58 10.28
C LEU A 190 -10.99 -15.42 9.00
N LYS A 191 -10.76 -16.72 9.11
CA LYS A 191 -10.74 -17.64 7.96
C LYS A 191 -12.12 -17.67 7.32
N ARG A 192 -12.22 -17.20 6.06
CA ARG A 192 -13.47 -17.12 5.28
C ARG A 192 -13.41 -17.89 3.98
N VAL A 193 -12.25 -18.45 3.66
CA VAL A 193 -11.99 -19.10 2.38
C VAL A 193 -11.29 -20.43 2.61
N GLU A 194 -11.54 -21.36 1.72
CA GLU A 194 -10.81 -22.62 1.60
C GLU A 194 -9.92 -22.55 0.35
N PHE A 195 -8.66 -22.97 0.49
CA PHE A 195 -7.73 -23.05 -0.64
C PHE A 195 -7.73 -24.47 -1.21
N ILE A 196 -8.08 -24.61 -2.48
CA ILE A 196 -8.05 -25.88 -3.21
C ILE A 196 -6.95 -25.80 -4.26
N ASP A 197 -5.87 -26.55 -4.11
CA ASP A 197 -4.81 -26.67 -5.11
C ASP A 197 -5.21 -27.65 -6.22
N LYS A 198 -5.49 -27.14 -7.42
CA LYS A 198 -5.78 -27.91 -8.63
C LYS A 198 -4.52 -28.13 -9.49
N THR A 199 -3.36 -27.60 -9.10
CA THR A 199 -2.12 -27.67 -9.88
C THR A 199 -1.25 -28.88 -9.56
N ALA A 200 -1.67 -29.71 -8.61
CA ALA A 200 -0.87 -30.85 -8.11
C ALA A 200 0.55 -30.43 -7.69
N GLY A 201 0.64 -29.37 -6.85
CA GLY A 201 1.92 -28.82 -6.41
C GLY A 201 2.69 -28.07 -7.50
N GLY A 202 2.00 -27.50 -8.48
CA GLY A 202 2.61 -26.71 -9.59
C GLY A 202 3.09 -27.55 -10.77
N THR A 203 2.85 -28.86 -10.78
CA THR A 203 3.26 -29.75 -11.89
C THR A 203 2.24 -29.78 -13.04
N LYS A 204 0.96 -29.54 -12.73
CA LYS A 204 -0.13 -29.53 -13.73
C LYS A 204 -0.39 -28.09 -14.19
N LYS A 205 -0.27 -27.87 -15.50
CA LYS A 205 -0.70 -26.63 -16.17
C LYS A 205 -2.10 -26.82 -16.73
N HIS A 206 -2.93 -25.78 -16.61
CA HIS A 206 -4.27 -25.75 -17.19
C HIS A 206 -4.28 -24.81 -18.40
N SER A 207 -4.95 -25.22 -19.48
CA SER A 207 -5.26 -24.36 -20.62
C SER A 207 -6.42 -23.41 -20.28
N ALA A 208 -6.68 -22.43 -21.17
CA ALA A 208 -7.86 -21.57 -21.03
C ALA A 208 -9.17 -22.38 -21.08
N ASP A 209 -9.23 -23.41 -21.94
CA ASP A 209 -10.39 -24.31 -22.06
C ASP A 209 -10.61 -25.13 -20.78
N ASP A 210 -9.55 -25.65 -20.15
CA ASP A 210 -9.64 -26.37 -18.86
C ASP A 210 -10.23 -25.47 -17.78
N ILE A 211 -9.78 -24.21 -17.72
CA ILE A 211 -10.26 -23.22 -16.75
C ILE A 211 -11.72 -22.84 -17.05
N ALA A 212 -12.06 -22.60 -18.31
CA ALA A 212 -13.42 -22.29 -18.72
C ALA A 212 -14.39 -23.42 -18.36
N SER A 213 -14.02 -24.66 -18.66
CA SER A 213 -14.83 -25.85 -18.30
C SER A 213 -15.01 -25.98 -16.80
N TYR A 214 -13.96 -25.71 -16.00
CA TYR A 214 -14.04 -25.69 -14.56
C TYR A 214 -15.00 -24.61 -14.04
N ILE A 215 -14.91 -23.39 -14.60
CA ILE A 215 -15.82 -22.28 -14.24
C ILE A 215 -17.26 -22.63 -14.55
N GLN A 216 -17.54 -23.22 -15.72
CA GLN A 216 -18.88 -23.63 -16.13
C GLN A 216 -19.47 -24.68 -15.16
N ASP A 217 -18.66 -25.60 -14.68
CA ASP A 217 -19.11 -26.60 -13.69
C ASP A 217 -19.37 -25.95 -12.32
N GLU A 218 -18.52 -25.06 -11.86
CA GLU A 218 -18.70 -24.37 -10.57
C GLU A 218 -19.89 -23.40 -10.60
N MET A 219 -20.18 -22.76 -11.73
CA MET A 219 -21.35 -21.88 -11.91
C MET A 219 -22.70 -22.61 -11.79
N LYS A 220 -22.72 -23.92 -11.87
CA LYS A 220 -23.96 -24.71 -11.59
C LYS A 220 -24.35 -24.66 -10.12
N THR A 221 -23.41 -24.43 -9.22
CA THR A 221 -23.59 -24.44 -7.77
C THR A 221 -23.33 -23.10 -7.10
N HIS A 222 -22.64 -22.18 -7.77
CA HIS A 222 -22.26 -20.87 -7.27
C HIS A 222 -22.87 -19.75 -8.09
N ASN A 223 -23.28 -18.68 -7.44
CA ASN A 223 -23.93 -17.54 -8.08
C ASN A 223 -22.96 -16.54 -8.74
N SER A 224 -21.66 -16.63 -8.43
CA SER A 224 -20.63 -15.76 -9.01
C SER A 224 -19.27 -16.41 -8.96
N PHE A 225 -18.43 -16.04 -9.92
CA PHE A 225 -17.05 -16.51 -10.03
C PHE A 225 -16.12 -15.34 -10.39
N LEU A 226 -14.95 -15.30 -9.81
CA LEU A 226 -13.89 -14.37 -10.15
C LEU A 226 -12.66 -15.13 -10.64
N ALA A 227 -12.30 -14.96 -11.91
CA ALA A 227 -11.08 -15.50 -12.48
C ALA A 227 -9.98 -14.43 -12.52
N VAL A 228 -8.82 -14.74 -11.94
CA VAL A 228 -7.64 -13.86 -11.97
C VAL A 228 -6.54 -14.53 -12.78
N VAL A 229 -6.12 -13.90 -13.86
CA VAL A 229 -5.07 -14.39 -14.76
C VAL A 229 -3.92 -13.40 -14.88
N ASN A 230 -2.76 -13.86 -15.35
CA ASN A 230 -1.53 -13.08 -15.30
C ASN A 230 -1.42 -12.02 -16.43
N THR A 231 -2.13 -12.20 -17.54
CA THR A 231 -1.98 -11.32 -18.71
C THR A 231 -3.33 -10.91 -19.30
N LYS A 232 -3.37 -9.72 -19.92
CA LYS A 232 -4.57 -9.24 -20.63
C LYS A 232 -5.05 -10.17 -21.76
N PRO A 233 -4.15 -10.77 -22.60
CA PRO A 233 -4.59 -11.74 -23.60
C PRO A 233 -5.30 -12.95 -22.99
N GLN A 234 -4.77 -13.53 -21.90
CA GLN A 234 -5.42 -14.63 -21.19
C GLN A 234 -6.79 -14.24 -20.63
N ALA A 235 -6.92 -13.03 -20.08
CA ALA A 235 -8.20 -12.53 -19.60
C ALA A 235 -9.23 -12.43 -20.73
N LYS A 236 -8.81 -11.93 -21.89
CA LYS A 236 -9.67 -11.82 -23.05
C LYS A 236 -10.10 -13.18 -23.60
N GLU A 237 -9.17 -14.11 -23.74
CA GLU A 237 -9.42 -15.49 -24.19
C GLU A 237 -10.43 -16.19 -23.26
N LEU A 238 -10.22 -16.10 -21.95
CA LEU A 238 -11.12 -16.71 -20.98
C LEU A 238 -12.50 -16.03 -20.98
N PHE A 239 -12.55 -14.70 -21.15
CA PHE A 239 -13.80 -13.96 -21.29
C PHE A 239 -14.60 -14.47 -22.50
N GLU A 240 -13.98 -14.59 -23.68
CA GLU A 240 -14.63 -15.07 -24.89
C GLU A 240 -15.20 -16.49 -24.72
N LEU A 241 -14.44 -17.41 -24.11
CA LEU A 241 -14.88 -18.78 -23.85
C LEU A 241 -16.07 -18.87 -22.87
N ILE A 242 -16.10 -17.99 -21.86
CA ILE A 242 -17.20 -17.97 -20.88
C ILE A 242 -18.45 -17.31 -21.49
N ASP A 243 -18.29 -16.20 -22.21
CA ASP A 243 -19.39 -15.49 -22.88
C ASP A 243 -20.09 -16.39 -23.92
N GLU A 244 -19.32 -17.06 -24.77
CA GLU A 244 -19.82 -18.01 -25.76
C GLU A 244 -20.55 -19.21 -25.12
N SER A 245 -20.16 -19.60 -23.93
CA SER A 245 -20.80 -20.73 -23.23
C SER A 245 -22.19 -20.43 -22.68
N GLY A 246 -22.51 -19.14 -22.47
CA GLY A 246 -23.79 -18.72 -21.90
C GLY A 246 -24.02 -19.20 -20.46
N CYS A 247 -22.96 -19.56 -19.73
CA CYS A 247 -23.09 -20.10 -18.36
C CYS A 247 -23.30 -19.01 -17.30
N ALA A 248 -23.16 -17.73 -17.65
CA ALA A 248 -23.35 -16.59 -16.77
C ALA A 248 -24.24 -15.54 -17.44
N ASP A 249 -25.09 -14.88 -16.67
CA ASP A 249 -25.95 -13.79 -17.17
C ASP A 249 -25.13 -12.54 -17.53
N TYR A 250 -23.99 -12.32 -16.84
CA TYR A 250 -23.07 -11.21 -17.06
C TYR A 250 -21.63 -11.67 -16.92
N VAL A 251 -20.81 -11.31 -17.92
CA VAL A 251 -19.35 -11.50 -17.92
C VAL A 251 -18.70 -10.11 -18.09
N TYR A 252 -17.70 -9.79 -17.24
CA TYR A 252 -17.04 -8.47 -17.21
C TYR A 252 -15.52 -8.59 -17.37
#